data_e06cff3aac15f605016815df2089dfd0
#
_entry.id   e06cff3aac15f605016815df2089dfd0
#
_cell.length_a   1.000
_cell.length_b   1.000
_cell.length_c   1.000
_cell.angle_alpha   90.00
_cell.angle_beta   90.00
_cell.angle_gamma   90.00
#
_symmetry.space_group_name_H-M   'P 1'
#
loop_
_entity.id
_entity.type
_entity.pdbx_description
1 polymer ?
#
loop_
_entity_poly.entity_id
_entity_poly.type
_entity_poly.pdbx_seq_one_letter_code
_entity_poly.pdbx_strand_id
1 'polypeptide(L)'
;SRDSAKIIEQQQKNVIANNTQSIEAMQQLKHQAVLMKESLLKSDLDKIGDILNLGWQYKRQMARGISTDLFESVYNAALQAGASGGKISGAGGGGYIFFYASEAKRYEVIKALESFGGKVRRFEFTNQGLETWQI
;
A
#
# COMPACT_ATOMS: atom_id res chain seq x y z
N SER A 1 -10.54 -14.34 -2.34
CA SER A 1 -10.57 -12.89 -2.25
C SER A 1 -11.48 -12.49 -1.11
N ARG A 2 -10.99 -11.68 -0.21
CA ARG A 2 -11.81 -11.15 0.87
C ARG A 2 -12.71 -10.06 0.33
N ASP A 3 -13.82 -9.87 1.03
CA ASP A 3 -14.91 -9.01 0.60
C ASP A 3 -14.48 -7.53 0.63
N SER A 4 -13.77 -7.10 -0.42
CA SER A 4 -13.37 -5.71 -0.61
C SER A 4 -14.57 -4.74 -0.56
N ALA A 5 -15.76 -5.23 -0.91
CA ALA A 5 -16.99 -4.45 -0.86
C ALA A 5 -17.33 -4.05 0.58
N LYS A 6 -17.18 -4.95 1.55
CA LYS A 6 -17.43 -4.62 2.96
C LYS A 6 -16.47 -3.56 3.52
N ILE A 7 -15.20 -3.61 3.11
CA ILE A 7 -14.21 -2.60 3.52
C ILE A 7 -14.60 -1.24 2.94
N ILE A 8 -14.96 -1.18 1.66
CA ILE A 8 -15.37 0.05 0.99
C ILE A 8 -16.67 0.59 1.62
N GLU A 9 -17.64 -0.28 1.87
CA GLU A 9 -18.88 0.11 2.55
C GLU A 9 -18.62 0.69 3.95
N GLN A 10 -17.72 0.07 4.71
CA GLN A 10 -17.36 0.60 6.03
C GLN A 10 -16.67 1.97 5.94
N GLN A 11 -15.81 2.18 4.94
CA GLN A 11 -15.20 3.49 4.68
C GLN A 11 -16.27 4.54 4.38
N GLN A 12 -17.25 4.22 3.54
CA GLN A 12 -18.36 5.11 3.22
C GLN A 12 -19.21 5.44 4.46
N LYS A 13 -19.54 4.42 5.27
CA LYS A 13 -20.27 4.61 6.53
C LYS A 13 -19.53 5.54 7.49
N ASN A 14 -18.21 5.39 7.60
CA ASN A 14 -17.38 6.25 8.45
C ASN A 14 -17.41 7.71 7.99
N VAL A 15 -17.41 7.95 6.68
CA VAL A 15 -17.52 9.30 6.11
C VAL A 15 -18.91 9.90 6.37
N ILE A 16 -19.98 9.15 6.11
CA ILE A 16 -21.35 9.59 6.34
C ILE A 16 -21.59 9.91 7.83
N ALA A 17 -21.01 9.10 8.72
CA ALA A 17 -21.08 9.31 10.16
C ALA A 17 -20.16 10.43 10.67
N ASN A 18 -19.50 11.18 9.79
CA ASN A 18 -18.53 12.23 10.14
C ASN A 18 -17.44 11.74 11.11
N ASN A 19 -16.94 10.51 10.91
CA ASN A 19 -15.83 9.99 11.70
C ASN A 19 -14.56 10.79 11.42
N THR A 20 -14.18 11.65 12.34
CA THR A 20 -13.07 12.60 12.19
C THR A 20 -11.77 11.90 11.83
N GLN A 21 -11.43 10.80 12.51
CA GLN A 21 -10.20 10.05 12.24
C GLN A 21 -10.16 9.50 10.81
N SER A 22 -11.28 8.94 10.33
CA SER A 22 -11.35 8.42 8.96
C SER A 22 -11.25 9.53 7.92
N ILE A 23 -11.89 10.68 8.16
CA ILE A 23 -11.84 11.84 7.26
C ILE A 23 -10.43 12.42 7.20
N GLU A 24 -9.79 12.61 8.35
CA GLU A 24 -8.39 13.09 8.41
C GLU A 24 -7.45 12.12 7.68
N ALA A 25 -7.59 10.82 7.90
CA ALA A 25 -6.80 9.81 7.20
C ALA A 25 -6.98 9.89 5.67
N MET A 26 -8.19 10.12 5.18
CA MET A 26 -8.47 10.32 3.75
C MET A 26 -7.79 11.58 3.20
N GLN A 27 -7.83 12.69 3.95
CA GLN A 27 -7.16 13.93 3.56
C GLN A 27 -5.64 13.73 3.49
N GLN A 28 -5.05 13.01 4.44
CA GLN A 28 -3.62 12.68 4.42
C GLN A 28 -3.26 11.77 3.23
N LEU A 29 -4.10 10.82 2.88
CA LEU A 29 -3.89 10.00 1.67
C LEU A 29 -3.97 10.81 0.38
N LYS A 30 -4.86 11.81 0.32
CA LYS A 30 -4.91 12.75 -0.80
C LYS A 30 -3.61 13.58 -0.89
N HIS A 31 -3.13 14.09 0.24
CA HIS A 31 -1.87 14.82 0.29
C HIS A 31 -0.68 13.94 -0.10
N GLN A 32 -0.64 12.69 0.38
CA GLN A 32 0.37 11.70 0.00
C GLN A 32 0.48 11.51 -1.52
N ALA A 33 -0.65 11.50 -2.23
CA ALA A 33 -0.64 11.37 -3.70
C ALA A 33 0.09 12.54 -4.38
N VAL A 34 -0.04 13.76 -3.83
CA VAL A 34 0.69 14.94 -4.31
C VAL A 34 2.18 14.80 -4.01
N LEU A 35 2.55 14.41 -2.80
CA LEU A 35 3.95 14.16 -2.42
C LEU A 35 4.61 13.10 -3.31
N MET A 36 3.90 12.01 -3.60
CA MET A 36 4.39 10.97 -4.49
C MET A 36 4.64 11.50 -5.90
N LYS A 37 3.70 12.25 -6.46
CA LYS A 37 3.87 12.90 -7.76
C LYS A 37 5.10 13.81 -7.78
N GLU A 38 5.27 14.65 -6.78
CA GLU A 38 6.40 15.57 -6.70
C GLU A 38 7.74 14.84 -6.56
N SER A 39 7.78 13.78 -5.74
CA SER A 39 8.97 12.95 -5.57
C SER A 39 9.40 12.31 -6.90
N LEU A 40 8.44 11.75 -7.65
CA LEU A 40 8.71 11.17 -8.96
C LEU A 40 9.19 12.21 -9.97
N LEU A 41 8.55 13.39 -10.04
CA LEU A 41 8.94 14.45 -10.97
C LEU A 41 10.32 15.04 -10.66
N LYS A 42 10.72 15.03 -9.38
CA LYS A 42 12.04 15.51 -8.93
C LYS A 42 13.11 14.41 -8.95
N SER A 43 12.76 13.20 -9.36
CA SER A 43 13.61 12.01 -9.31
C SER A 43 14.15 11.68 -7.90
N ASP A 44 13.41 12.10 -6.86
CA ASP A 44 13.71 11.84 -5.46
C ASP A 44 13.13 10.46 -5.06
N LEU A 45 13.72 9.41 -5.62
CA LEU A 45 13.19 8.06 -5.51
C LEU A 45 13.33 7.48 -4.09
N ASP A 46 14.26 7.96 -3.31
CA ASP A 46 14.48 7.49 -1.94
C ASP A 46 13.29 7.79 -1.02
N LYS A 47 12.55 8.85 -1.32
CA LYS A 47 11.32 9.20 -0.58
C LYS A 47 10.12 8.32 -0.88
N ILE A 48 10.14 7.56 -1.96
CA ILE A 48 8.99 6.72 -2.36
C ILE A 48 8.58 5.78 -1.22
N GLY A 49 9.54 5.11 -0.60
CA GLY A 49 9.29 4.19 0.50
C GLY A 49 8.65 4.88 1.70
N ASP A 50 9.19 6.00 2.12
CA ASP A 50 8.67 6.78 3.26
C ASP A 50 7.24 7.26 3.00
N ILE A 51 6.98 7.76 1.79
CA ILE A 51 5.64 8.19 1.37
C ILE A 51 4.66 7.01 1.38
N LEU A 52 5.07 5.84 0.91
CA LEU A 52 4.25 4.62 0.94
C LEU A 52 3.96 4.18 2.38
N ASN A 53 4.99 4.21 3.26
CA ASN A 53 4.84 3.85 4.67
C ASN A 53 3.85 4.77 5.38
N LEU A 54 4.00 6.09 5.19
CA LEU A 54 3.08 7.08 5.74
C LEU A 54 1.64 6.83 5.26
N GLY A 55 1.47 6.60 3.96
CA GLY A 55 0.16 6.30 3.37
C GLY A 55 -0.45 5.01 3.90
N TRP A 56 0.36 3.99 4.18
CA TRP A 56 -0.12 2.76 4.79
C TRP A 56 -0.64 3.01 6.21
N GLN A 57 0.07 3.81 7.01
CA GLN A 57 -0.36 4.17 8.36
C GLN A 57 -1.72 4.88 8.37
N TYR A 58 -1.95 5.82 7.46
CA TYR A 58 -3.25 6.48 7.33
C TYR A 58 -4.33 5.56 6.78
N LYS A 59 -4.01 4.73 5.80
CA LYS A 59 -4.99 3.82 5.21
C LYS A 59 -5.58 2.87 6.26
N ARG A 60 -4.78 2.36 7.18
CA ARG A 60 -5.25 1.49 8.26
C ARG A 60 -6.31 2.15 9.15
N GLN A 61 -6.28 3.47 9.28
CA GLN A 61 -7.19 4.24 10.13
C GLN A 61 -8.56 4.50 9.48
N MET A 62 -8.71 4.27 8.17
CA MET A 62 -9.95 4.56 7.46
C MET A 62 -11.09 3.60 7.77
N ALA A 63 -10.79 2.34 8.02
CA ALA A 63 -11.78 1.32 8.37
C ALA A 63 -11.12 0.09 9.01
N ARG A 64 -11.90 -0.61 9.83
CA ARG A 64 -11.49 -1.92 10.36
C ARG A 64 -11.37 -2.95 9.24
N GLY A 65 -10.44 -3.91 9.37
CA GLY A 65 -10.26 -5.00 8.42
C GLY A 65 -9.43 -4.65 7.18
N ILE A 66 -8.96 -3.41 7.02
CA ILE A 66 -8.00 -3.04 5.99
C ILE A 66 -6.68 -3.80 6.19
N SER A 67 -6.23 -3.90 7.44
CA SER A 67 -5.09 -4.73 7.83
C SER A 67 -5.55 -5.93 8.67
N THR A 68 -4.70 -6.96 8.74
CA THR A 68 -4.85 -8.13 9.59
C THR A 68 -3.52 -8.40 10.29
N ASP A 69 -3.54 -9.19 11.37
CA ASP A 69 -2.32 -9.53 12.11
C ASP A 69 -1.24 -10.15 11.22
N LEU A 70 -1.66 -10.95 10.24
CA LEU A 70 -0.74 -11.49 9.24
C LEU A 70 -0.10 -10.39 8.41
N PHE A 71 -0.87 -9.42 7.93
CA PHE A 71 -0.33 -8.32 7.15
C PHE A 71 0.58 -7.41 7.96
N GLU A 72 0.25 -7.16 9.23
CA GLU A 72 1.14 -6.40 10.12
C GLU A 72 2.46 -7.14 10.34
N SER A 73 2.41 -8.45 10.54
CA SER A 73 3.62 -9.28 10.69
C SER A 73 4.48 -9.26 9.44
N VAL A 74 3.88 -9.46 8.26
CA VAL A 74 4.55 -9.39 6.95
C VAL A 74 5.15 -8.00 6.71
N TYR A 75 4.39 -6.95 7.02
CA TYR A 75 4.82 -5.57 6.82
C TYR A 75 6.02 -5.24 7.70
N ASN A 76 5.95 -5.57 8.98
CA ASN A 76 7.03 -5.33 9.94
C ASN A 76 8.30 -6.13 9.57
N ALA A 77 8.15 -7.38 9.14
CA ALA A 77 9.29 -8.19 8.69
C ALA A 77 9.97 -7.58 7.46
N ALA A 78 9.20 -7.04 6.51
CA ALA A 78 9.75 -6.34 5.35
C ALA A 78 10.54 -5.08 5.76
N LEU A 79 10.02 -4.27 6.68
CA LEU A 79 10.73 -3.10 7.19
C LEU A 79 12.01 -3.48 7.92
N GLN A 80 11.97 -4.52 8.77
CA GLN A 80 13.17 -5.03 9.48
C GLN A 80 14.22 -5.56 8.51
N ALA A 81 13.81 -6.14 7.38
CA ALA A 81 14.70 -6.60 6.33
C ALA A 81 15.27 -5.47 5.46
N GLY A 82 14.80 -4.24 5.63
CA GLY A 82 15.32 -3.05 4.96
C GLY A 82 14.45 -2.45 3.87
N ALA A 83 13.15 -2.82 3.81
CA ALA A 83 12.20 -2.04 3.04
C ALA A 83 11.96 -0.69 3.73
N SER A 84 11.93 0.40 2.98
CA SER A 84 11.62 1.73 3.52
C SER A 84 10.12 2.01 3.61
N GLY A 85 9.30 1.22 2.96
CA GLY A 85 7.86 1.30 3.07
C GLY A 85 7.15 0.46 2.02
N GLY A 86 5.83 0.41 2.14
CA GLY A 86 5.00 -0.37 1.23
C GLY A 86 3.52 -0.09 1.44
N LYS A 87 2.69 -0.77 0.68
CA LYS A 87 1.23 -0.72 0.87
C LYS A 87 0.53 -1.92 0.24
N ILE A 88 -0.66 -2.24 0.74
CA ILE A 88 -1.55 -3.19 0.10
C ILE A 88 -2.15 -2.55 -1.16
N SER A 89 -2.19 -3.30 -2.26
CA SER A 89 -2.90 -2.94 -3.47
C SER A 89 -4.40 -3.17 -3.29
N GLY A 90 -5.21 -2.21 -3.68
CA GLY A 90 -6.67 -2.29 -3.58
C GLY A 90 -7.25 -1.86 -2.21
N ALA A 91 -8.42 -2.39 -1.86
CA ALA A 91 -9.17 -1.99 -0.67
C ALA A 91 -8.49 -2.39 0.66
N GLY A 92 -7.73 -3.46 0.67
CA GLY A 92 -7.16 -4.07 1.85
C GLY A 92 -7.74 -5.46 2.11
N GLY A 93 -7.40 -6.06 3.25
CA GLY A 93 -7.90 -7.38 3.63
C GLY A 93 -7.33 -8.57 2.86
N GLY A 94 -6.53 -8.37 1.83
CA GLY A 94 -5.90 -9.42 1.03
C GLY A 94 -5.36 -8.92 -0.31
N GLY A 95 -4.76 -9.80 -1.10
CA GLY A 95 -4.23 -9.52 -2.42
C GLY A 95 -2.73 -9.30 -2.44
N TYR A 96 -2.28 -8.28 -3.15
CA TYR A 96 -0.86 -7.96 -3.29
C TYR A 96 -0.44 -6.86 -2.31
N ILE A 97 0.77 -7.04 -1.77
CA ILE A 97 1.50 -5.96 -1.08
C ILE A 97 2.72 -5.65 -1.94
N PHE A 98 3.01 -4.39 -2.15
CA PHE A 98 4.28 -3.99 -2.75
C PHE A 98 5.08 -3.15 -1.77
N PHE A 99 6.40 -3.33 -1.83
CA PHE A 99 7.37 -2.66 -0.98
C PHE A 99 8.39 -1.93 -1.84
N TYR A 100 8.89 -0.83 -1.31
CA TYR A 100 10.07 -0.16 -1.85
C TYR A 100 11.28 -0.54 -1.00
N ALA A 101 12.31 -1.02 -1.66
CA ALA A 101 13.59 -1.35 -1.05
C ALA A 101 14.72 -0.96 -1.99
N SER A 102 15.83 -0.49 -1.46
CA SER A 102 17.05 -0.30 -2.26
C SER A 102 17.52 -1.62 -2.85
N GLU A 103 18.27 -1.56 -3.93
CA GLU A 103 18.80 -2.76 -4.60
C GLU A 103 19.60 -3.64 -3.62
N ALA A 104 20.41 -3.02 -2.76
CA ALA A 104 21.21 -3.71 -1.74
C ALA A 104 20.36 -4.47 -0.70
N LYS A 105 19.12 -4.03 -0.45
CA LYS A 105 18.21 -4.65 0.54
C LYS A 105 17.16 -5.56 -0.09
N ARG A 106 17.02 -5.53 -1.39
CA ARG A 106 15.97 -6.25 -2.12
C ARG A 106 15.96 -7.74 -1.81
N TYR A 107 17.11 -8.39 -1.79
CA TYR A 107 17.22 -9.82 -1.53
C TYR A 107 16.72 -10.19 -0.13
N GLU A 108 17.14 -9.44 0.88
CA GLU A 108 16.74 -9.69 2.28
C GLU A 108 15.23 -9.48 2.47
N VAL A 109 14.67 -8.45 1.85
CA VAL A 109 13.22 -8.20 1.87
C VAL A 109 12.46 -9.35 1.20
N ILE A 110 12.89 -9.81 0.03
CA ILE A 110 12.28 -10.96 -0.66
C ILE A 110 12.28 -12.18 0.26
N LYS A 111 13.42 -12.51 0.85
CA LYS A 111 13.60 -13.66 1.73
C LYS A 111 12.70 -13.59 2.96
N ALA A 112 12.58 -12.42 3.58
CA ALA A 112 11.68 -12.18 4.69
C ALA A 112 10.21 -12.39 4.29
N LEU A 113 9.79 -11.92 3.11
CA LEU A 113 8.42 -12.09 2.63
C LEU A 113 8.09 -13.55 2.28
N GLU A 114 9.03 -14.27 1.70
CA GLU A 114 8.86 -15.69 1.35
C GLU A 114 8.72 -16.57 2.59
N SER A 115 9.33 -16.22 3.72
CA SER A 115 9.17 -16.95 4.98
C SER A 115 7.74 -16.99 5.51
N PHE A 116 6.88 -16.05 5.08
CA PHE A 116 5.43 -16.04 5.35
C PHE A 116 4.60 -16.78 4.31
N GLY A 117 5.22 -17.52 3.38
CA GLY A 117 4.54 -18.19 2.28
C GLY A 117 4.13 -17.25 1.14
N GLY A 118 4.62 -16.04 1.14
CA GLY A 118 4.43 -15.07 0.07
C GLY A 118 5.10 -15.52 -1.24
N LYS A 119 4.48 -15.18 -2.38
CA LYS A 119 5.07 -15.38 -3.69
C LYS A 119 5.46 -14.05 -4.28
N VAL A 120 6.75 -13.82 -4.46
CA VAL A 120 7.24 -12.58 -5.08
C VAL A 120 6.89 -12.56 -6.56
N ARG A 121 6.36 -11.45 -7.02
CA ARG A 121 6.06 -11.16 -8.42
C ARG A 121 6.79 -9.90 -8.84
N ARG A 122 7.42 -9.95 -9.99
CA ARG A 122 7.95 -8.75 -10.64
C ARG A 122 6.79 -8.02 -11.30
N PHE A 123 6.86 -6.71 -11.32
CA PHE A 123 5.95 -5.85 -12.07
C PHE A 123 6.77 -4.77 -12.79
N GLU A 124 6.20 -4.21 -13.81
CA GLU A 124 6.78 -3.11 -14.58
C GLU A 124 5.78 -1.96 -14.66
N PHE A 125 6.31 -0.76 -14.77
CA PHE A 125 5.47 0.40 -15.05
C PHE A 125 5.10 0.41 -16.54
N THR A 126 3.86 0.79 -16.83
CA THR A 126 3.37 0.96 -18.19
C THR A 126 2.85 2.38 -18.39
N ASN A 127 3.08 2.94 -19.56
CA ASN A 127 2.49 4.20 -20.00
C ASN A 127 1.13 4.00 -20.68
N GLN A 128 0.73 2.75 -20.90
CA GLN A 128 -0.54 2.40 -21.53
C GLN A 128 -1.58 2.13 -20.45
N GLY A 129 -2.77 2.72 -20.62
CA GLY A 129 -3.92 2.47 -19.77
C GLY A 129 -4.70 1.23 -20.22
N LEU A 130 -6.00 1.23 -19.96
CA LEU A 130 -6.90 0.17 -20.43
C LEU A 130 -6.98 0.19 -21.96
N GLU A 131 -6.68 -0.95 -22.57
CA GLU A 131 -6.89 -1.21 -23.99
C GLU A 131 -8.00 -2.26 -24.13
N THR A 132 -8.91 -2.03 -25.09
CA THR A 132 -9.97 -2.98 -25.43
C THR A 132 -9.97 -3.21 -26.93
N TRP A 133 -10.28 -4.43 -27.34
CA TRP A 133 -10.45 -4.79 -28.74
C TRP A 133 -11.66 -5.69 -28.89
N GLN A 134 -12.29 -5.64 -30.06
CA GLN A 134 -13.31 -6.59 -30.47
C GLN A 134 -12.69 -7.58 -31.48
N ILE A 135 -13.06 -8.84 -31.37
CA ILE A 135 -12.66 -9.92 -32.28
C ILE A 135 -13.80 -10.10 -33.28
#